data_1a15c7a24e62bbbfe277e6c9297d4d2d
#
_entry.id   1a15c7a24e62bbbfe277e6c9297d4d2d
#
_cell.length_a   1.000
_cell.length_b   1.000
_cell.length_c   1.000
_cell.angle_alpha   90.00
_cell.angle_beta   90.00
_cell.angle_gamma   90.00
#
_symmetry.space_group_name_H-M   'P 1'
#
loop_
_entity.id
_entity.type
_entity.pdbx_description
1 polymer ?
#
loop_
_entity_poly.entity_id
_entity_poly.type
_entity_poly.pdbx_seq_one_letter_code
_entity_poly.pdbx_strand_id
1 'polypeptide(L)'
;MAFEVKKATEACVEWIREFFEKKGPDCNAVVGISGGKDSSVVAALCVEALGKDRVIGVLMPCGVQADIDMSELLVKHLGIKSYVVNVEAAINGVKDAVTDLELSVQAKTNLPPRIRMATLYAVSQSVNGRVANTCNLSEDWVGYSTRYGDSVGDFSPMSFFTVTEVKAIGRELGLPDVLVDKVPIDGLCGKTDEENLGFSYEVLDKYIREGICEDEELRQKIDRLHERNLFKLEFMPCFRYKG
;
A
#
# COMPACT_ATOMS: atom_id res chain seq x y z
N MET A 1 -13.23 -20.49 -8.01
CA MET A 1 -12.24 -20.77 -9.10
C MET A 1 -10.85 -20.64 -8.51
N ALA A 2 -9.93 -21.55 -8.85
CA ALA A 2 -8.55 -21.42 -8.37
C ALA A 2 -7.92 -20.15 -8.95
N PHE A 3 -7.10 -19.46 -8.15
CA PHE A 3 -6.37 -18.27 -8.57
C PHE A 3 -5.29 -18.64 -9.58
N GLU A 4 -5.39 -18.12 -10.79
CA GLU A 4 -4.43 -18.37 -11.88
C GLU A 4 -3.42 -17.22 -11.92
N VAL A 5 -2.33 -17.33 -11.15
CA VAL A 5 -1.36 -16.25 -10.90
C VAL A 5 -0.86 -15.59 -12.19
N LYS A 6 -0.45 -16.37 -13.17
CA LYS A 6 0.07 -15.85 -14.46
C LYS A 6 -0.95 -14.99 -15.18
N LYS A 7 -2.19 -15.49 -15.34
CA LYS A 7 -3.26 -14.72 -15.99
C LYS A 7 -3.63 -13.46 -15.23
N ALA A 8 -3.66 -13.53 -13.88
CA ALA A 8 -3.94 -12.38 -13.04
C ALA A 8 -2.85 -11.33 -13.17
N THR A 9 -1.58 -11.74 -13.19
CA THR A 9 -0.43 -10.84 -13.39
C THR A 9 -0.50 -10.17 -14.76
N GLU A 10 -0.68 -10.94 -15.83
CA GLU A 10 -0.79 -10.43 -17.21
C GLU A 10 -1.96 -9.44 -17.35
N ALA A 11 -3.13 -9.78 -16.79
CA ALA A 11 -4.30 -8.90 -16.82
C ALA A 11 -4.09 -7.60 -16.01
N CYS A 12 -3.42 -7.67 -14.87
CA CYS A 12 -3.09 -6.48 -14.08
C CYS A 12 -2.08 -5.57 -14.80
N VAL A 13 -1.06 -6.15 -15.42
CA VAL A 13 -0.07 -5.43 -16.24
C VAL A 13 -0.77 -4.71 -17.39
N GLU A 14 -1.66 -5.39 -18.11
CA GLU A 14 -2.41 -4.78 -19.21
C GLU A 14 -3.34 -3.67 -18.73
N TRP A 15 -4.02 -3.86 -17.58
CA TRP A 15 -4.85 -2.84 -16.98
C TRP A 15 -4.03 -1.57 -16.62
N ILE A 16 -2.79 -1.72 -16.13
CA ILE A 16 -1.90 -0.58 -15.87
C ILE A 16 -1.55 0.14 -17.17
N ARG A 17 -1.23 -0.58 -18.26
CA ARG A 17 -0.96 0.01 -19.59
C ARG A 17 -2.14 0.85 -20.05
N GLU A 18 -3.35 0.26 -20.03
CA GLU A 18 -4.58 0.97 -20.42
C GLU A 18 -4.87 2.19 -19.56
N PHE A 19 -4.61 2.10 -18.24
CA PHE A 19 -4.76 3.27 -17.36
C PHE A 19 -3.86 4.42 -17.80
N PHE A 20 -2.59 4.14 -18.05
CA PHE A 20 -1.64 5.18 -18.46
C PHE A 20 -1.94 5.70 -19.87
N GLU A 21 -2.31 4.87 -20.81
CA GLU A 21 -2.74 5.32 -22.15
C GLU A 21 -3.90 6.32 -22.08
N LYS A 22 -4.87 6.08 -21.23
CA LYS A 22 -6.08 6.90 -21.09
C LYS A 22 -5.92 8.11 -20.18
N LYS A 23 -5.09 8.02 -19.13
CA LYS A 23 -5.05 8.98 -18.01
C LYS A 23 -3.69 9.65 -17.80
N GLY A 24 -2.69 9.28 -18.58
CA GLY A 24 -1.34 9.84 -18.47
C GLY A 24 -0.34 9.19 -19.41
N PRO A 25 -0.50 9.32 -20.76
CA PRO A 25 0.36 8.64 -21.73
C PRO A 25 1.85 8.98 -21.55
N ASP A 26 2.14 10.21 -21.11
CA ASP A 26 3.50 10.70 -20.86
C ASP A 26 3.87 10.73 -19.37
N CYS A 27 3.01 10.17 -18.50
CA CYS A 27 3.26 10.19 -17.05
C CYS A 27 4.12 9.01 -16.61
N ASN A 28 4.84 9.23 -15.50
CA ASN A 28 5.57 8.19 -14.77
C ASN A 28 4.65 7.53 -13.72
N ALA A 29 4.82 6.24 -13.45
CA ALA A 29 4.29 5.63 -12.24
C ALA A 29 5.19 6.00 -11.06
N VAL A 30 4.62 6.56 -10.00
CA VAL A 30 5.36 6.94 -8.79
C VAL A 30 4.90 6.07 -7.64
N VAL A 31 5.84 5.32 -7.06
CA VAL A 31 5.56 4.31 -6.03
C VAL A 31 6.32 4.65 -4.75
N GLY A 32 5.61 4.70 -3.64
CA GLY A 32 6.23 4.76 -2.31
C GLY A 32 6.86 3.41 -1.98
N ILE A 33 8.17 3.37 -1.80
CA ILE A 33 8.93 2.14 -1.56
C ILE A 33 9.21 1.98 -0.07
N SER A 34 8.55 1.01 0.55
CA SER A 34 8.74 0.67 1.97
C SER A 34 9.70 -0.51 2.19
N GLY A 35 10.07 -1.22 1.12
CA GLY A 35 10.81 -2.47 1.21
C GLY A 35 9.96 -3.68 1.67
N GLY A 36 8.65 -3.51 1.80
CA GLY A 36 7.69 -4.59 2.05
C GLY A 36 7.13 -5.17 0.75
N LYS A 37 6.42 -6.31 0.86
CA LYS A 37 5.86 -7.08 -0.26
C LYS A 37 5.00 -6.22 -1.20
N ASP A 38 4.10 -5.42 -0.64
CA ASP A 38 3.08 -4.71 -1.42
C ASP A 38 3.69 -3.64 -2.32
N SER A 39 4.53 -2.75 -1.76
CA SER A 39 5.24 -1.75 -2.56
C SER A 39 6.17 -2.38 -3.59
N SER A 40 6.74 -3.54 -3.27
CA SER A 40 7.63 -4.28 -4.18
C SER A 40 6.86 -4.85 -5.38
N VAL A 41 5.71 -5.46 -5.12
CA VAL A 41 4.86 -6.04 -6.18
C VAL A 41 4.27 -4.94 -7.07
N VAL A 42 3.77 -3.84 -6.49
CA VAL A 42 3.26 -2.70 -7.28
C VAL A 42 4.35 -2.10 -8.16
N ALA A 43 5.56 -1.89 -7.63
CA ALA A 43 6.66 -1.35 -8.42
C ALA A 43 7.05 -2.30 -9.58
N ALA A 44 7.10 -3.61 -9.33
CA ALA A 44 7.40 -4.61 -10.34
C ALA A 44 6.30 -4.69 -11.43
N LEU A 45 5.02 -4.67 -11.05
CA LEU A 45 3.90 -4.58 -12.00
C LEU A 45 3.99 -3.34 -12.88
N CYS A 46 4.32 -2.19 -12.29
CA CYS A 46 4.52 -0.95 -13.03
C CYS A 46 5.71 -1.04 -14.00
N VAL A 47 6.82 -1.68 -13.60
CA VAL A 47 7.99 -1.89 -14.48
C VAL A 47 7.63 -2.81 -15.64
N GLU A 48 6.90 -3.90 -15.38
CA GLU A 48 6.44 -4.82 -16.43
C GLU A 48 5.48 -4.14 -17.41
N ALA A 49 4.66 -3.22 -16.91
CA ALA A 49 3.69 -2.50 -17.73
C ALA A 49 4.31 -1.38 -18.58
N LEU A 50 5.19 -0.56 -17.99
CA LEU A 50 5.64 0.72 -18.55
C LEU A 50 7.12 0.76 -18.90
N GLY A 51 7.90 -0.23 -18.45
CA GLY A 51 9.36 -0.20 -18.47
C GLY A 51 9.95 0.63 -17.32
N LYS A 52 11.16 0.25 -16.89
CA LYS A 52 11.85 0.83 -15.72
C LYS A 52 12.06 2.35 -15.78
N ASP A 53 12.21 2.91 -16.99
CA ASP A 53 12.48 4.33 -17.19
C ASP A 53 11.26 5.22 -16.89
N ARG A 54 10.06 4.63 -16.84
CA ARG A 54 8.80 5.28 -16.50
C ARG A 54 8.31 4.96 -15.08
N VAL A 55 9.12 4.32 -14.25
CA VAL A 55 8.78 4.02 -12.85
C VAL A 55 9.76 4.72 -11.92
N ILE A 56 9.22 5.43 -10.94
CA ILE A 56 10.00 6.21 -9.97
C ILE A 56 9.65 5.73 -8.57
N GLY A 57 10.66 5.26 -7.85
CA GLY A 57 10.55 4.89 -6.45
C GLY A 57 10.78 6.09 -5.53
N VAL A 58 9.99 6.21 -4.46
CA VAL A 58 10.21 7.22 -3.42
C VAL A 58 10.35 6.51 -2.06
N LEU A 59 11.56 6.57 -1.52
CA LEU A 59 11.88 6.04 -0.20
C LEU A 59 11.67 7.15 0.83
N MET A 60 10.80 6.92 1.82
CA MET A 60 10.41 7.96 2.77
C MET A 60 10.67 7.52 4.22
N PRO A 61 11.95 7.38 4.62
CA PRO A 61 12.29 7.06 6.00
C PRO A 61 11.82 8.17 6.96
N CYS A 62 11.50 7.76 8.20
CA CYS A 62 11.27 8.69 9.30
C CYS A 62 12.46 8.55 10.29
N GLY A 63 13.41 9.46 10.18
CA GLY A 63 14.68 9.35 10.89
C GLY A 63 15.56 8.24 10.31
N VAL A 64 16.20 7.46 11.20
CA VAL A 64 17.00 6.29 10.82
C VAL A 64 16.08 5.08 10.71
N GLN A 65 15.95 4.55 9.52
CA GLN A 65 15.14 3.34 9.25
C GLN A 65 16.07 2.13 9.16
N ALA A 66 15.90 1.17 10.06
CA ALA A 66 16.80 0.01 10.19
C ALA A 66 16.78 -0.94 8.99
N ASP A 67 15.68 -0.97 8.23
CA ASP A 67 15.44 -1.87 7.09
C ASP A 67 15.36 -1.15 5.75
N ILE A 68 15.97 0.04 5.63
CA ILE A 68 16.00 0.81 4.38
C ILE A 68 16.73 0.05 3.25
N ASP A 69 17.64 -0.83 3.60
CA ASP A 69 18.35 -1.72 2.69
C ASP A 69 17.41 -2.61 1.84
N MET A 70 16.24 -2.97 2.37
CA MET A 70 15.23 -3.69 1.61
C MET A 70 14.61 -2.82 0.51
N SER A 71 14.38 -1.54 0.80
CA SER A 71 13.90 -0.58 -0.20
C SER A 71 14.97 -0.33 -1.28
N GLU A 72 16.22 -0.21 -0.89
CA GLU A 72 17.35 -0.04 -1.81
C GLU A 72 17.58 -1.31 -2.66
N LEU A 73 17.44 -2.49 -2.07
CA LEU A 73 17.50 -3.77 -2.79
C LEU A 73 16.45 -3.82 -3.90
N LEU A 74 15.20 -3.44 -3.62
CA LEU A 74 14.14 -3.40 -4.62
C LEU A 74 14.47 -2.44 -5.77
N VAL A 75 14.86 -1.20 -5.44
CA VAL A 75 15.22 -0.19 -6.43
C VAL A 75 16.34 -0.69 -7.34
N LYS A 76 17.36 -1.31 -6.75
CA LYS A 76 18.48 -1.90 -7.50
C LYS A 76 18.03 -3.09 -8.35
N HIS A 77 17.19 -3.97 -7.81
CA HIS A 77 16.69 -5.15 -8.52
C HIS A 77 15.89 -4.76 -9.77
N LEU A 78 14.99 -3.78 -9.64
CA LEU A 78 14.16 -3.28 -10.73
C LEU A 78 14.90 -2.31 -11.67
N GLY A 79 16.05 -1.77 -11.25
CA GLY A 79 16.82 -0.79 -12.01
C GLY A 79 16.09 0.54 -12.24
N ILE A 80 15.19 0.91 -11.34
CA ILE A 80 14.38 2.13 -11.44
C ILE A 80 15.08 3.34 -10.82
N LYS A 81 14.70 4.52 -11.28
CA LYS A 81 15.10 5.79 -10.64
C LYS A 81 14.42 5.93 -9.28
N SER A 82 15.12 6.46 -8.29
CA SER A 82 14.54 6.70 -6.98
C SER A 82 14.95 8.04 -6.36
N TYR A 83 14.14 8.48 -5.40
CA TYR A 83 14.41 9.60 -4.51
C TYR A 83 14.29 9.14 -3.06
N VAL A 84 15.18 9.64 -2.21
CA VAL A 84 15.10 9.42 -0.74
C VAL A 84 14.70 10.75 -0.10
N VAL A 85 13.56 10.74 0.60
CA VAL A 85 13.01 11.92 1.27
C VAL A 85 12.73 11.56 2.73
N ASN A 86 13.56 12.01 3.66
CA ASN A 86 13.33 11.81 5.09
C ASN A 86 12.18 12.70 5.56
N VAL A 87 11.10 12.09 6.05
CA VAL A 87 9.87 12.79 6.44
C VAL A 87 9.82 13.17 7.92
N GLU A 88 10.86 12.86 8.69
CA GLU A 88 10.90 13.09 10.15
C GLU A 88 10.66 14.56 10.52
N ALA A 89 11.36 15.48 9.85
CA ALA A 89 11.22 16.92 10.12
C ALA A 89 9.79 17.41 9.88
N ALA A 90 9.12 16.94 8.81
CA ALA A 90 7.74 17.31 8.51
C ALA A 90 6.76 16.74 9.55
N ILE A 91 6.96 15.48 9.99
CA ILE A 91 6.15 14.85 11.04
C ILE A 91 6.32 15.61 12.37
N ASN A 92 7.55 15.91 12.76
CA ASN A 92 7.83 16.63 13.98
C ASN A 92 7.30 18.06 13.91
N GLY A 93 7.46 18.76 12.79
CA GLY A 93 6.91 20.09 12.58
C GLY A 93 5.40 20.17 12.79
N VAL A 94 4.63 19.17 12.35
CA VAL A 94 3.19 19.11 12.64
C VAL A 94 2.92 18.85 14.12
N LYS A 95 3.66 17.93 14.75
CA LYS A 95 3.51 17.64 16.19
C LYS A 95 3.80 18.86 17.05
N ASP A 96 4.87 19.58 16.71
CA ASP A 96 5.32 20.75 17.45
C ASP A 96 4.40 21.97 17.26
N ALA A 97 3.72 22.05 16.11
CA ALA A 97 2.75 23.12 15.83
C ALA A 97 1.40 22.94 16.55
N VAL A 98 1.08 21.73 17.01
CA VAL A 98 -0.14 21.44 17.78
C VAL A 98 0.15 21.60 19.26
N THR A 99 0.11 22.83 19.76
CA THR A 99 0.54 23.17 21.15
C THR A 99 -0.55 23.02 22.19
N ASP A 100 -1.81 23.25 21.82
CA ASP A 100 -2.93 23.32 22.78
C ASP A 100 -3.79 22.05 22.80
N LEU A 101 -3.33 20.99 22.13
CA LEU A 101 -4.03 19.71 22.07
C LEU A 101 -3.04 18.56 22.23
N GLU A 102 -3.30 17.67 23.19
CA GLU A 102 -2.57 16.41 23.25
C GLU A 102 -3.02 15.47 22.14
N LEU A 103 -2.11 15.13 21.23
CA LEU A 103 -2.39 14.18 20.14
C LEU A 103 -2.64 12.79 20.71
N SER A 104 -3.80 12.21 20.37
CA SER A 104 -4.12 10.82 20.70
C SER A 104 -3.13 9.83 20.06
N VAL A 105 -3.08 8.60 20.57
CA VAL A 105 -2.27 7.52 19.98
C VAL A 105 -2.61 7.35 18.51
N GLN A 106 -3.90 7.30 18.16
CA GLN A 106 -4.34 7.15 16.77
C GLN A 106 -3.89 8.33 15.88
N ALA A 107 -3.90 9.57 16.38
CA ALA A 107 -3.41 10.71 15.64
C ALA A 107 -1.90 10.59 15.37
N LYS A 108 -1.12 10.20 16.39
CA LYS A 108 0.33 9.99 16.28
C LYS A 108 0.67 8.85 15.30
N THR A 109 -0.12 7.77 15.30
CA THR A 109 0.03 6.62 14.38
C THR A 109 -0.31 6.99 12.93
N ASN A 110 -1.38 7.76 12.72
CA ASN A 110 -1.87 8.07 11.38
C ASN A 110 -1.21 9.31 10.74
N LEU A 111 -0.42 10.07 11.48
CA LEU A 111 0.27 11.24 10.94
C LEU A 111 1.38 10.86 9.94
N PRO A 112 2.29 9.90 10.23
CA PRO A 112 3.35 9.53 9.30
C PRO A 112 2.86 9.07 7.92
N PRO A 113 1.88 8.16 7.76
CA PRO A 113 1.38 7.78 6.44
C PRO A 113 0.77 8.96 5.67
N ARG A 114 0.11 9.91 6.33
CA ARG A 114 -0.41 11.12 5.68
C ARG A 114 0.68 12.07 5.19
N ILE A 115 1.73 12.26 5.99
CA ILE A 115 2.90 13.06 5.57
C ILE A 115 3.62 12.39 4.42
N ARG A 116 3.80 11.05 4.45
CA ARG A 116 4.36 10.30 3.32
C ARG A 116 3.53 10.48 2.06
N MET A 117 2.20 10.43 2.15
CA MET A 117 1.34 10.62 0.99
C MET A 117 1.44 12.04 0.42
N ALA A 118 1.44 13.07 1.26
CA ALA A 118 1.66 14.45 0.82
C ALA A 118 3.03 14.62 0.11
N THR A 119 4.08 14.01 0.67
CA THR A 119 5.42 13.99 0.08
C THR A 119 5.44 13.25 -1.26
N LEU A 120 4.78 12.11 -1.34
CA LEU A 120 4.70 11.29 -2.55
C LEU A 120 4.02 12.05 -3.69
N TYR A 121 2.92 12.76 -3.41
CA TYR A 121 2.26 13.62 -4.39
C TYR A 121 3.12 14.82 -4.79
N ALA A 122 3.86 15.43 -3.88
CA ALA A 122 4.78 16.52 -4.22
C ALA A 122 5.88 16.05 -5.20
N VAL A 123 6.46 14.87 -4.96
CA VAL A 123 7.42 14.26 -5.90
C VAL A 123 6.72 13.90 -7.21
N SER A 124 5.56 13.25 -7.16
CA SER A 124 4.81 12.81 -8.33
C SER A 124 4.50 13.97 -9.28
N GLN A 125 3.99 15.08 -8.75
CA GLN A 125 3.71 16.28 -9.57
C GLN A 125 4.96 16.90 -10.16
N SER A 126 6.10 16.83 -9.46
CA SER A 126 7.39 17.37 -9.94
C SER A 126 8.01 16.54 -11.07
N VAL A 127 7.61 15.28 -11.20
CA VAL A 127 8.14 14.35 -12.23
C VAL A 127 7.08 13.94 -13.26
N ASN A 128 6.01 14.70 -13.41
CA ASN A 128 4.87 14.35 -14.27
C ASN A 128 4.37 12.91 -13.98
N GLY A 129 4.00 12.63 -12.73
CA GLY A 129 3.70 11.28 -12.27
C GLY A 129 2.22 11.03 -11.96
N ARG A 130 1.93 9.75 -11.73
CA ARG A 130 0.69 9.23 -11.12
C ARG A 130 1.09 8.34 -9.95
N VAL A 131 0.51 8.59 -8.80
CA VAL A 131 0.79 7.84 -7.57
C VAL A 131 0.10 6.49 -7.62
N ALA A 132 0.88 5.41 -7.49
CA ALA A 132 0.35 4.07 -7.31
C ALA A 132 -0.04 3.85 -5.85
N ASN A 133 -1.27 3.40 -5.60
CA ASN A 133 -1.67 2.85 -4.32
C ASN A 133 -1.07 1.45 -4.14
N THR A 134 -0.66 1.11 -2.93
CA THR A 134 -0.01 -0.16 -2.60
C THR A 134 -0.83 -1.03 -1.63
N CYS A 135 -2.06 -0.64 -1.28
CA CYS A 135 -2.94 -1.46 -0.45
C CYS A 135 -3.42 -2.69 -1.21
N ASN A 136 -3.65 -3.75 -0.48
CA ASN A 136 -4.23 -5.00 -0.97
C ASN A 136 -5.62 -5.24 -0.36
N LEU A 137 -6.36 -6.22 -0.91
CA LEU A 137 -7.72 -6.52 -0.50
C LEU A 137 -7.81 -6.92 0.99
N SER A 138 -6.87 -7.71 1.49
CA SER A 138 -6.93 -8.23 2.86
C SER A 138 -6.77 -7.11 3.89
N GLU A 139 -5.83 -6.18 3.64
CA GLU A 139 -5.64 -4.98 4.48
C GLU A 139 -6.86 -4.07 4.41
N ASP A 140 -7.37 -3.80 3.22
CA ASP A 140 -8.56 -2.98 3.01
C ASP A 140 -9.80 -3.61 3.66
N TRP A 141 -9.95 -4.95 3.61
CA TRP A 141 -11.08 -5.66 4.19
C TRP A 141 -11.24 -5.41 5.69
N VAL A 142 -10.14 -5.43 6.42
CA VAL A 142 -10.11 -5.22 7.87
C VAL A 142 -9.80 -3.76 8.25
N GLY A 143 -9.61 -2.90 7.25
CA GLY A 143 -9.31 -1.48 7.44
C GLY A 143 -7.94 -1.22 8.03
N TYR A 144 -6.97 -2.08 7.74
CA TYR A 144 -5.56 -1.93 8.15
C TYR A 144 -4.82 -0.95 7.24
N SER A 145 -5.38 0.23 7.11
CA SER A 145 -4.85 1.35 6.32
C SER A 145 -5.25 2.69 6.93
N THR A 146 -4.50 3.73 6.64
CA THR A 146 -4.78 5.10 7.08
C THR A 146 -5.52 5.87 6.00
N ARG A 147 -6.78 6.26 6.28
CA ARG A 147 -7.56 7.07 5.35
C ARG A 147 -6.83 8.38 5.03
N TYR A 148 -6.72 8.71 3.74
CA TYR A 148 -5.95 9.85 3.21
C TYR A 148 -4.44 9.79 3.49
N GLY A 149 -3.94 8.62 3.87
CA GLY A 149 -2.53 8.27 3.92
C GLY A 149 -2.22 7.22 2.86
N ASP A 150 -1.81 6.04 3.31
CA ASP A 150 -1.51 4.89 2.45
C ASP A 150 -2.70 4.35 1.65
N SER A 151 -3.96 4.64 2.09
CA SER A 151 -5.18 4.17 1.39
C SER A 151 -5.53 4.94 0.11
N VAL A 152 -4.74 5.90 -0.33
CA VAL A 152 -5.03 6.68 -1.55
C VAL A 152 -3.95 6.57 -2.61
N GLY A 153 -4.30 6.95 -3.83
CA GLY A 153 -3.43 7.00 -5.00
C GLY A 153 -4.23 7.47 -6.22
N ASP A 154 -3.57 7.57 -7.36
CA ASP A 154 -4.21 7.89 -8.63
C ASP A 154 -4.71 6.62 -9.34
N PHE A 155 -4.13 5.47 -9.02
CA PHE A 155 -4.54 4.14 -9.46
C PHE A 155 -4.14 3.08 -8.43
N SER A 156 -4.88 1.98 -8.39
CA SER A 156 -4.68 0.92 -7.40
C SER A 156 -4.70 -0.45 -8.07
N PRO A 157 -3.51 -1.00 -8.39
CA PRO A 157 -3.42 -2.27 -9.12
C PRO A 157 -3.76 -3.49 -8.26
N MET A 158 -3.67 -3.38 -6.93
CA MET A 158 -3.77 -4.55 -6.05
C MET A 158 -5.00 -4.59 -5.14
N SER A 159 -5.90 -3.60 -5.20
CA SER A 159 -7.07 -3.52 -4.29
C SER A 159 -7.99 -4.75 -4.30
N PHE A 160 -7.90 -5.59 -5.30
CA PHE A 160 -8.68 -6.83 -5.41
C PHE A 160 -7.86 -8.10 -5.25
N PHE A 161 -6.58 -8.02 -4.90
CA PHE A 161 -5.73 -9.17 -4.60
C PHE A 161 -5.54 -9.32 -3.09
N THR A 162 -5.71 -10.54 -2.59
CA THR A 162 -5.40 -10.86 -1.19
C THR A 162 -3.89 -10.91 -0.95
N VAL A 163 -3.46 -10.93 0.31
CA VAL A 163 -2.03 -11.03 0.67
C VAL A 163 -1.40 -12.28 0.05
N THR A 164 -2.08 -13.41 0.08
CA THR A 164 -1.60 -14.68 -0.52
C THR A 164 -1.41 -14.54 -2.04
N GLU A 165 -2.36 -13.90 -2.71
CA GLU A 165 -2.30 -13.65 -4.15
C GLU A 165 -1.20 -12.64 -4.50
N VAL A 166 -1.02 -11.58 -3.72
CA VAL A 166 0.07 -10.60 -3.88
C VAL A 166 1.44 -11.28 -3.79
N LYS A 167 1.63 -12.17 -2.80
CA LYS A 167 2.88 -12.95 -2.70
C LYS A 167 3.10 -13.85 -3.93
N ALA A 168 2.05 -14.48 -4.43
CA ALA A 168 2.14 -15.32 -5.64
C ALA A 168 2.52 -14.48 -6.88
N ILE A 169 1.90 -13.30 -7.05
CA ILE A 169 2.24 -12.35 -8.12
C ILE A 169 3.69 -11.88 -8.00
N GLY A 170 4.15 -11.57 -6.78
CA GLY A 170 5.55 -11.17 -6.55
C GLY A 170 6.57 -12.22 -7.01
N ARG A 171 6.28 -13.51 -6.75
CA ARG A 171 7.12 -14.62 -7.23
C ARG A 171 7.05 -14.80 -8.74
N GLU A 172 5.86 -14.66 -9.34
CA GLU A 172 5.67 -14.70 -10.80
C GLU A 172 6.47 -13.61 -11.51
N LEU A 173 6.59 -12.42 -10.89
CA LEU A 173 7.38 -11.30 -11.39
C LEU A 173 8.89 -11.44 -11.09
N GLY A 174 9.35 -12.53 -10.46
CA GLY A 174 10.75 -12.79 -10.17
C GLY A 174 11.35 -11.90 -9.08
N LEU A 175 10.52 -11.36 -8.18
CA LEU A 175 11.02 -10.63 -7.02
C LEU A 175 11.77 -11.57 -6.06
N PRO A 176 12.85 -11.09 -5.42
CA PRO A 176 13.55 -11.85 -4.39
C PRO A 176 12.63 -12.26 -3.24
N ASP A 177 12.74 -13.50 -2.76
CA ASP A 177 11.91 -14.02 -1.66
C ASP A 177 11.99 -13.15 -0.40
N VAL A 178 13.16 -12.58 -0.11
CA VAL A 178 13.35 -11.67 1.04
C VAL A 178 12.43 -10.44 0.99
N LEU A 179 11.99 -9.99 -0.18
CA LEU A 179 11.05 -8.89 -0.37
C LEU A 179 9.60 -9.38 -0.32
N VAL A 180 9.33 -10.57 -0.88
CA VAL A 180 7.98 -11.15 -0.97
C VAL A 180 7.53 -11.71 0.38
N ASP A 181 8.44 -12.35 1.12
CA ASP A 181 8.14 -13.02 2.39
C ASP A 181 8.49 -12.18 3.63
N LYS A 182 8.96 -10.94 3.42
CA LYS A 182 9.23 -10.03 4.53
C LYS A 182 7.95 -9.86 5.38
N VAL A 183 8.09 -10.21 6.65
CA VAL A 183 7.01 -10.01 7.61
C VAL A 183 6.86 -8.52 7.85
N PRO A 184 5.66 -7.93 7.63
CA PRO A 184 5.42 -6.53 7.94
C PRO A 184 5.61 -6.30 9.44
N ILE A 185 6.50 -5.36 9.78
CA ILE A 185 6.68 -4.91 11.18
C ILE A 185 6.07 -3.53 11.27
N ASP A 186 5.09 -3.38 12.16
CA ASP A 186 4.60 -2.07 12.55
C ASP A 186 5.75 -1.25 13.14
N GLY A 187 6.12 -0.17 12.46
CA GLY A 187 7.21 0.72 12.88
C GLY A 187 6.95 1.46 14.19
N LEU A 188 5.84 1.22 14.87
CA LEU A 188 5.41 1.91 16.08
C LEU A 188 5.48 1.06 17.35
N CYS A 189 5.10 -0.21 17.28
CA CYS A 189 5.06 -1.09 18.45
C CYS A 189 5.93 -2.34 18.29
N GLY A 190 6.58 -2.54 17.15
CA GLY A 190 7.44 -3.69 16.89
C GLY A 190 6.69 -5.01 16.74
N LYS A 191 5.35 -4.96 16.65
CA LYS A 191 4.50 -6.12 16.40
C LYS A 191 4.22 -6.27 14.91
N THR A 192 3.94 -7.50 14.50
CA THR A 192 3.47 -7.79 13.15
C THR A 192 2.00 -7.40 12.99
N ASP A 193 1.55 -7.24 11.73
CA ASP A 193 0.15 -6.97 11.43
C ASP A 193 -0.76 -8.08 11.98
N GLU A 194 -0.37 -9.35 11.81
CA GLU A 194 -1.12 -10.51 12.29
C GLU A 194 -1.21 -10.56 13.83
N GLU A 195 -0.14 -10.16 14.54
CA GLU A 195 -0.18 -10.01 16.00
C GLU A 195 -1.14 -8.90 16.45
N ASN A 196 -1.20 -7.80 15.72
CA ASN A 196 -2.13 -6.70 15.99
C ASN A 196 -3.58 -7.07 15.66
N LEU A 197 -3.81 -7.79 14.56
CA LEU A 197 -5.12 -8.28 14.15
C LEU A 197 -5.58 -9.44 15.03
N GLY A 198 -4.64 -10.31 15.48
CA GLY A 198 -4.90 -11.51 16.24
C GLY A 198 -5.41 -12.68 15.40
N PHE A 199 -5.12 -12.66 14.11
CA PHE A 199 -5.34 -13.76 13.15
C PHE A 199 -4.39 -13.60 11.95
N SER A 200 -4.15 -14.70 11.22
CA SER A 200 -3.27 -14.69 10.05
C SER A 200 -4.00 -14.22 8.79
N TYR A 201 -3.22 -13.67 7.86
CA TYR A 201 -3.73 -13.33 6.53
C TYR A 201 -4.20 -14.57 5.76
N GLU A 202 -3.62 -15.75 6.00
CA GLU A 202 -4.08 -17.00 5.37
C GLU A 202 -5.54 -17.30 5.72
N VAL A 203 -5.92 -17.17 6.99
CA VAL A 203 -7.30 -17.35 7.45
C VAL A 203 -8.21 -16.28 6.87
N LEU A 204 -7.78 -15.03 6.88
CA LEU A 204 -8.54 -13.92 6.31
C LEU A 204 -8.77 -14.09 4.80
N ASP A 205 -7.74 -14.44 4.06
CA ASP A 205 -7.80 -14.62 2.61
C ASP A 205 -8.74 -15.75 2.21
N LYS A 206 -8.69 -16.87 2.95
CA LYS A 206 -9.63 -17.98 2.77
C LYS A 206 -11.08 -17.54 3.05
N TYR A 207 -11.28 -16.76 4.10
CA TYR A 207 -12.61 -16.22 4.41
C TYR A 207 -13.11 -15.27 3.31
N ILE A 208 -12.26 -14.37 2.83
CA ILE A 208 -12.61 -13.43 1.75
C ILE A 208 -12.98 -14.18 0.45
N ARG A 209 -12.22 -15.22 0.09
CA ARG A 209 -12.38 -15.92 -1.20
C ARG A 209 -13.45 -17.01 -1.18
N GLU A 210 -13.58 -17.71 -0.08
CA GLU A 210 -14.39 -18.93 0.02
C GLU A 210 -15.56 -18.80 0.99
N GLY A 211 -15.58 -17.77 1.84
CA GLY A 211 -16.56 -17.61 2.92
C GLY A 211 -16.34 -18.60 4.07
N ILE A 212 -15.15 -19.23 4.15
CA ILE A 212 -14.85 -20.28 5.13
C ILE A 212 -13.97 -19.70 6.25
N CYS A 213 -14.53 -19.70 7.46
CA CYS A 213 -13.81 -19.48 8.71
C CYS A 213 -14.39 -20.46 9.74
N GLU A 214 -13.58 -21.42 10.20
CA GLU A 214 -14.02 -22.50 11.08
C GLU A 214 -14.30 -22.00 12.51
N ASP A 215 -13.61 -20.95 12.93
CA ASP A 215 -13.79 -20.29 14.23
C ASP A 215 -14.83 -19.18 14.11
N GLU A 216 -16.00 -19.40 14.73
CA GLU A 216 -17.13 -18.48 14.70
C GLU A 216 -16.83 -17.14 15.40
N GLU A 217 -16.04 -17.15 16.50
CA GLU A 217 -15.67 -15.91 17.20
C GLU A 217 -14.73 -15.06 16.33
N LEU A 218 -13.81 -15.72 15.66
CA LEU A 218 -12.89 -15.09 14.72
C LEU A 218 -13.64 -14.52 13.50
N ARG A 219 -14.57 -15.28 12.93
CA ARG A 219 -15.43 -14.82 11.84
C ARG A 219 -16.16 -13.52 12.22
N GLN A 220 -16.82 -13.51 13.38
CA GLN A 220 -17.52 -12.32 13.88
C GLN A 220 -16.56 -11.15 14.15
N LYS A 221 -15.31 -11.40 14.54
CA LYS A 221 -14.30 -10.37 14.69
C LYS A 221 -13.95 -9.76 13.36
N ILE A 222 -13.71 -10.57 12.33
CA ILE A 222 -13.40 -10.12 10.96
C ILE A 222 -14.57 -9.29 10.41
N ASP A 223 -15.81 -9.77 10.53
CA ASP A 223 -17.00 -9.08 10.06
C ASP A 223 -17.14 -7.68 10.72
N ARG A 224 -16.97 -7.60 12.05
CA ARG A 224 -17.00 -6.32 12.77
C ARG A 224 -15.90 -5.36 12.33
N LEU A 225 -14.70 -5.86 12.05
CA LEU A 225 -13.61 -5.03 11.53
C LEU A 225 -13.95 -4.51 10.13
N HIS A 226 -14.47 -5.36 9.26
CA HIS A 226 -14.90 -5.01 7.92
C HIS A 226 -15.97 -3.90 7.95
N GLU A 227 -17.09 -4.14 8.60
CA GLU A 227 -18.21 -3.19 8.69
C GLU A 227 -17.77 -1.84 9.26
N ARG A 228 -17.00 -1.86 10.35
CA ARG A 228 -16.52 -0.63 11.00
C ARG A 228 -15.60 0.20 10.10
N ASN A 229 -14.88 -0.44 9.17
CA ASN A 229 -13.87 0.21 8.34
C ASN A 229 -14.33 0.49 6.90
N LEU A 230 -15.51 0.04 6.47
CA LEU A 230 -16.06 0.29 5.13
C LEU A 230 -16.01 1.77 4.72
N PHE A 231 -16.25 2.68 5.66
CA PHE A 231 -16.19 4.12 5.39
C PHE A 231 -14.83 4.61 4.88
N LYS A 232 -13.75 3.85 5.10
CA LYS A 232 -12.42 4.20 4.61
C LYS A 232 -12.30 3.98 3.10
N LEU A 233 -13.06 3.03 2.57
CA LEU A 233 -13.08 2.63 1.16
C LEU A 233 -14.10 3.42 0.35
N GLU A 234 -15.02 4.10 1.03
CA GLU A 234 -16.05 4.88 0.39
C GLU A 234 -15.57 6.28 0.00
N PHE A 235 -16.05 6.75 -1.15
CA PHE A 235 -15.90 8.15 -1.51
C PHE A 235 -16.51 9.04 -0.41
N MET A 236 -15.95 10.23 -0.25
CA MET A 236 -16.49 11.23 0.68
C MET A 236 -17.97 11.47 0.37
N PRO A 237 -18.89 11.23 1.34
CA PRO A 237 -20.30 11.50 1.14
C PRO A 237 -20.53 12.96 0.82
N CYS A 238 -21.35 13.25 -0.20
CA CYS A 238 -21.64 14.59 -0.65
C CYS A 238 -23.14 14.88 -0.51
N PHE A 239 -23.48 16.03 0.07
CA PHE A 239 -24.85 16.52 0.06
C PHE A 239 -25.27 16.92 -1.36
N ARG A 240 -26.41 16.41 -1.80
CA ARG A 240 -27.03 16.80 -3.07
C ARG A 240 -28.39 17.43 -2.77
N TYR A 241 -28.47 18.72 -3.02
CA TYR A 241 -29.78 19.41 -2.97
C TYR A 241 -30.68 18.85 -4.07
N LYS A 242 -31.84 18.33 -3.66
CA LYS A 242 -32.91 17.95 -4.58
C LYS A 242 -33.93 19.09 -4.51
N GLY A 243 -33.78 20.07 -5.41
CA GLY A 243 -34.77 21.17 -5.59
C GLY A 243 -36.12 20.66 -6.03
#